data_672e187f50b648c2f392875839c8d570
#
_entry.id   672e187f50b648c2f392875839c8d570
#
_cell.length_a   1.000
_cell.length_b   1.000
_cell.length_c   1.000
_cell.angle_alpha   90.00
_cell.angle_beta   90.00
_cell.angle_gamma   90.00
#
_symmetry.space_group_name_H-M   'P 1'
#
loop_
_entity.id
_entity.type
_entity.pdbx_description
1 polymer ?
#
loop_
_entity_poly.entity_id
_entity_poly.type
_entity_poly.pdbx_seq_one_letter_code
_entity_poly.pdbx_strand_id
1 'polypeptide(L)'
;MAVTGTKYYRLLAWFVLSGCCSTMYVAQLAAGNVNSNAEQAHALLAAAKAGESHTALQLLDGMQEVNTPEADGTTALHWAVLNNDQNLVAALLRANAEVNARSRYGITAIYLAAQNGQAAVLTTLLEAGANPNEVYREGERVLMTAARTGNYATVEALLTHGAEVDARETWHGQTALMWAVAQQHSELVALLVKHGADINAISNIEQWDRQITAEPRDKWLPPGGMTPLLFAAREGCAVCIKPLLEAGANIDAATPKGLSGLLLAIINGHYDVAWLLVEAGANVNSNDDTNRSPLYAAVDFNTMPESNRPSPDVYRNTHTSYELIELLLQHGADANVQLSAQAPYRLKLDRGNDTMLVAGTTPFLRAAKSADVAVMTLLLKHGADVTLSTRQDINPLMAAASLGTKESDSTGRYKTQAQIIQALEICITQGLDVNALAKDGRTAIFGAAIFGLTEVVQYLHTQGARLDIPDNKQLTPLDAATGLAGGFGFVGSDGVYQAETVALIKTLL
;
A
#
# COMPACT_ATOMS: atom_id res chain seq x y z
N MET A 1 1.06 0.59 -4.22
CA MET A 1 1.84 0.18 -5.40
C MET A 1 3.27 0.56 -5.15
N ALA A 2 4.08 -0.36 -4.68
CA ALA A 2 5.52 -0.14 -4.64
C ALA A 2 6.03 -0.16 -6.09
N VAL A 3 6.31 1.01 -6.64
CA VAL A 3 7.15 1.12 -7.82
C VAL A 3 8.56 0.89 -7.32
N THR A 4 9.03 -0.34 -7.48
CA THR A 4 10.40 -0.74 -7.18
C THR A 4 11.37 0.21 -7.87
N GLY A 5 12.14 0.95 -7.06
CA GLY A 5 13.17 1.90 -7.47
C GLY A 5 14.38 1.31 -8.21
N THR A 6 14.27 0.11 -8.76
CA THR A 6 15.39 -0.64 -9.35
C THR A 6 15.55 -0.44 -10.86
N LYS A 7 14.67 0.32 -11.53
CA LYS A 7 14.79 0.52 -13.00
C LYS A 7 15.48 1.82 -13.42
N TYR A 8 15.69 2.79 -12.52
CA TYR A 8 16.37 4.04 -12.86
C TYR A 8 17.90 3.97 -12.77
N TYR A 9 18.46 2.99 -12.05
CA TYR A 9 19.92 2.82 -11.93
C TYR A 9 20.61 2.26 -13.18
N ARG A 10 19.87 1.76 -14.18
CA ARG A 10 20.46 1.18 -15.39
C ARG A 10 20.68 2.16 -16.55
N LEU A 11 20.18 3.38 -16.49
CA LEU A 11 20.39 4.40 -17.54
C LEU A 11 21.67 5.25 -17.33
N LEU A 12 22.25 5.23 -16.13
CA LEU A 12 23.54 5.92 -15.85
C LEU A 12 24.77 5.06 -16.12
N ALA A 13 24.63 3.73 -16.31
CA ALA A 13 25.76 2.83 -16.51
C ALA A 13 26.27 2.71 -17.95
N TRP A 14 25.63 3.39 -18.93
CA TRP A 14 26.02 3.30 -20.34
C TRP A 14 26.95 4.41 -20.82
N PHE A 15 27.41 5.32 -19.94
CA PHE A 15 28.33 6.41 -20.29
C PHE A 15 29.79 6.17 -19.91
N VAL A 16 30.15 4.99 -19.38
CA VAL A 16 31.52 4.70 -18.90
C VAL A 16 32.48 4.18 -19.99
N LEU A 17 32.02 3.97 -21.22
CA LEU A 17 32.85 3.35 -22.28
C LEU A 17 33.40 4.30 -23.34
N SER A 18 33.41 5.64 -23.12
CA SER A 18 34.12 6.56 -24.00
C SER A 18 35.40 7.17 -23.36
N GLY A 19 35.92 6.54 -22.29
CA GLY A 19 36.99 7.06 -21.44
C GLY A 19 38.41 7.12 -22.03
N CYS A 20 38.70 6.52 -23.19
CA CYS A 20 40.07 6.47 -23.67
C CYS A 20 40.55 7.69 -24.51
N CYS A 21 39.62 8.52 -25.02
CA CYS A 21 40.02 9.73 -25.74
C CYS A 21 40.12 10.99 -24.87
N SER A 22 39.44 11.02 -23.72
CA SER A 22 39.45 12.18 -22.81
C SER A 22 40.74 12.29 -21.99
N THR A 23 41.33 11.18 -21.54
CA THR A 23 42.52 11.16 -20.73
C THR A 23 43.77 11.66 -21.47
N MET A 24 43.91 11.38 -22.77
CA MET A 24 45.03 11.94 -23.56
C MET A 24 44.86 13.43 -23.81
N TYR A 25 43.67 13.94 -24.00
CA TYR A 25 43.37 15.33 -24.22
C TYR A 25 43.61 16.17 -22.94
N VAL A 26 43.17 15.66 -21.80
CA VAL A 26 43.37 16.29 -20.50
C VAL A 26 44.86 16.33 -20.10
N ALA A 27 45.64 15.27 -20.38
CA ALA A 27 47.07 15.24 -20.10
C ALA A 27 47.87 16.24 -20.96
N GLN A 28 47.44 16.53 -22.19
CA GLN A 28 48.05 17.57 -23.05
C GLN A 28 47.72 18.99 -22.60
N LEU A 29 46.55 19.20 -22.00
CA LEU A 29 46.10 20.49 -21.47
C LEU A 29 46.82 20.85 -20.15
N ALA A 30 47.11 19.86 -19.31
CA ALA A 30 47.91 20.04 -18.09
C ALA A 30 49.40 20.42 -18.36
N ALA A 31 49.87 20.23 -19.60
CA ALA A 31 51.24 20.57 -20.01
C ALA A 31 51.43 22.02 -20.46
N GLY A 32 50.49 22.95 -20.24
CA GLY A 32 50.67 24.38 -20.39
C GLY A 32 50.49 24.95 -21.81
N ASN A 33 49.80 24.26 -22.69
CA ASN A 33 49.59 24.68 -24.09
C ASN A 33 48.12 25.05 -24.41
N VAL A 34 47.39 25.65 -23.46
CA VAL A 34 45.97 26.04 -23.69
C VAL A 34 45.93 27.53 -24.03
N ASN A 35 45.64 27.82 -25.29
CA ASN A 35 45.74 29.19 -25.86
C ASN A 35 44.44 29.99 -25.86
N SER A 36 43.29 29.45 -25.32
CA SER A 36 42.05 30.20 -25.21
C SER A 36 41.27 29.90 -23.93
N ASN A 37 40.59 30.92 -23.38
CA ASN A 37 39.74 30.76 -22.19
C ASN A 37 38.66 29.68 -22.41
N ALA A 38 38.15 29.54 -23.64
CA ALA A 38 37.15 28.51 -23.97
C ALA A 38 37.68 27.08 -23.90
N GLU A 39 38.93 26.85 -24.33
CA GLU A 39 39.58 25.53 -24.23
C GLU A 39 39.83 25.14 -22.77
N GLN A 40 40.27 26.12 -21.94
CA GLN A 40 40.45 25.92 -20.49
C GLN A 40 39.12 25.57 -19.81
N ALA A 41 38.03 26.27 -20.16
CA ALA A 41 36.69 26.01 -19.61
C ALA A 41 36.19 24.61 -19.96
N HIS A 42 36.38 24.16 -21.20
CA HIS A 42 36.05 22.80 -21.60
C HIS A 42 36.94 21.75 -20.91
N ALA A 43 38.23 22.06 -20.70
CA ALA A 43 39.14 21.18 -19.96
C ALA A 43 38.74 21.02 -18.49
N LEU A 44 38.36 22.12 -17.82
CA LEU A 44 37.81 22.09 -16.46
C LEU A 44 36.57 21.23 -16.38
N LEU A 45 35.63 21.40 -17.31
CA LEU A 45 34.40 20.64 -17.36
C LEU A 45 34.67 19.13 -17.54
N ALA A 46 35.61 18.79 -18.45
CA ALA A 46 36.02 17.41 -18.69
C ALA A 46 36.71 16.77 -17.46
N ALA A 47 37.60 17.51 -16.80
CA ALA A 47 38.25 17.05 -15.57
C ALA A 47 37.30 16.89 -14.41
N ALA A 48 36.34 17.83 -14.21
CA ALA A 48 35.27 17.70 -13.21
C ALA A 48 34.38 16.49 -13.49
N LYS A 49 33.99 16.25 -14.75
CA LYS A 49 33.21 15.10 -15.19
C LYS A 49 33.93 13.77 -14.96
N ALA A 50 35.22 13.71 -15.23
CA ALA A 50 36.07 12.54 -15.02
C ALA A 50 36.37 12.26 -13.53
N GLY A 51 36.06 13.20 -12.61
CA GLY A 51 36.44 13.12 -11.20
C GLY A 51 37.94 13.37 -10.95
N GLU A 52 38.62 14.01 -11.89
CA GLU A 52 40.06 14.37 -11.77
C GLU A 52 40.24 15.67 -10.97
N SER A 53 39.95 15.58 -9.66
CA SER A 53 39.91 16.74 -8.75
C SER A 53 41.20 17.60 -8.82
N HIS A 54 42.37 16.95 -8.79
CA HIS A 54 43.65 17.67 -8.83
C HIS A 54 43.84 18.48 -10.12
N THR A 55 43.52 17.85 -11.27
CA THR A 55 43.60 18.52 -12.59
C THR A 55 42.59 19.66 -12.68
N ALA A 56 41.36 19.44 -12.19
CA ALA A 56 40.31 20.46 -12.17
C ALA A 56 40.71 21.68 -11.31
N LEU A 57 41.32 21.45 -10.13
CA LEU A 57 41.81 22.51 -9.23
C LEU A 57 42.96 23.31 -9.85
N GLN A 58 43.89 22.65 -10.57
CA GLN A 58 44.97 23.33 -11.29
C GLN A 58 44.43 24.21 -12.42
N LEU A 59 43.42 23.76 -13.15
CA LEU A 59 42.81 24.53 -14.24
C LEU A 59 42.01 25.74 -13.75
N LEU A 60 41.54 25.74 -12.51
CA LEU A 60 40.82 26.88 -11.91
C LEU A 60 41.71 28.08 -11.59
N ASP A 61 43.02 27.88 -11.45
CA ASP A 61 43.96 28.96 -11.12
C ASP A 61 44.05 29.99 -12.28
N GLY A 62 43.59 31.21 -12.00
CA GLY A 62 43.52 32.30 -12.99
C GLY A 62 42.40 32.22 -14.03
N MET A 63 41.48 31.29 -13.90
CA MET A 63 40.37 31.12 -14.85
C MET A 63 39.32 32.23 -14.72
N GLN A 64 38.80 32.74 -15.85
CA GLN A 64 37.78 33.77 -15.89
C GLN A 64 36.36 33.19 -16.22
N GLU A 65 36.30 32.07 -16.91
CA GLU A 65 35.00 31.46 -17.36
C GLU A 65 34.77 30.09 -16.74
N VAL A 66 34.36 30.07 -15.46
CA VAL A 66 34.05 28.83 -14.71
C VAL A 66 32.68 28.24 -15.03
N ASN A 67 31.81 29.04 -15.64
CA ASN A 67 30.37 28.68 -15.81
C ASN A 67 30.03 28.09 -17.20
N THR A 68 31.04 27.76 -18.01
CA THR A 68 30.82 27.16 -19.33
C THR A 68 30.07 25.84 -19.18
N PRO A 69 28.85 25.70 -19.80
CA PRO A 69 28.05 24.48 -19.67
C PRO A 69 28.33 23.47 -20.78
N GLU A 70 27.98 22.21 -20.55
CA GLU A 70 27.78 21.22 -21.61
C GLU A 70 26.52 21.57 -22.45
N ALA A 71 26.32 20.83 -23.56
CA ALA A 71 25.19 21.03 -24.45
C ALA A 71 23.79 20.89 -23.76
N ASP A 72 23.74 20.19 -22.65
CA ASP A 72 22.55 20.01 -21.82
C ASP A 72 22.46 20.99 -20.66
N GLY A 73 23.38 21.95 -20.57
CA GLY A 73 23.43 22.95 -19.51
C GLY A 73 24.16 22.49 -18.24
N THR A 74 24.75 21.29 -18.20
CA THR A 74 25.47 20.77 -17.05
C THR A 74 26.81 21.51 -16.94
N THR A 75 27.15 22.05 -15.75
CA THR A 75 28.38 22.79 -15.47
C THR A 75 29.38 21.95 -14.68
N ALA A 76 30.62 22.45 -14.54
CA ALA A 76 31.63 21.83 -13.69
C ALA A 76 31.17 21.67 -12.23
N LEU A 77 30.38 22.62 -11.70
CA LEU A 77 29.80 22.53 -10.36
C LEU A 77 28.84 21.34 -10.23
N HIS A 78 27.96 21.06 -11.22
CA HIS A 78 27.11 19.88 -11.21
C HIS A 78 27.92 18.58 -11.14
N TRP A 79 29.01 18.49 -11.93
CA TRP A 79 29.87 17.30 -11.93
C TRP A 79 30.62 17.12 -10.62
N ALA A 80 31.14 18.22 -10.04
CA ALA A 80 31.81 18.20 -8.74
C ALA A 80 30.90 17.70 -7.63
N VAL A 81 29.63 18.12 -7.65
CA VAL A 81 28.62 17.63 -6.71
C VAL A 81 28.27 16.14 -6.97
N LEU A 82 28.07 15.74 -8.23
CA LEU A 82 27.82 14.34 -8.56
C LEU A 82 28.95 13.41 -8.09
N ASN A 83 30.20 13.87 -8.19
CA ASN A 83 31.38 13.13 -7.73
C ASN A 83 31.62 13.27 -6.22
N ASN A 84 30.79 14.02 -5.49
CA ASN A 84 30.95 14.32 -4.07
C ASN A 84 32.31 14.94 -3.74
N ASP A 85 32.84 15.74 -4.65
CA ASP A 85 34.14 16.41 -4.50
C ASP A 85 34.01 17.77 -3.79
N GLN A 86 34.02 17.73 -2.47
CA GLN A 86 33.80 18.89 -1.63
C GLN A 86 34.90 19.97 -1.86
N ASN A 87 36.13 19.55 -2.14
CA ASN A 87 37.27 20.50 -2.40
C ASN A 87 37.06 21.26 -3.71
N LEU A 88 36.65 20.52 -4.76
CA LEU A 88 36.37 21.12 -6.07
C LEU A 88 35.13 22.02 -6.02
N VAL A 89 34.06 21.59 -5.31
CA VAL A 89 32.85 22.41 -5.09
C VAL A 89 33.23 23.74 -4.44
N ALA A 90 33.96 23.70 -3.32
CA ALA A 90 34.40 24.92 -2.62
C ALA A 90 35.30 25.80 -3.47
N ALA A 91 36.19 25.22 -4.30
CA ALA A 91 37.04 25.96 -5.20
C ALA A 91 36.26 26.62 -6.35
N LEU A 92 35.33 25.90 -6.97
CA LEU A 92 34.44 26.43 -8.01
C LEU A 92 33.59 27.61 -7.50
N LEU A 93 33.03 27.50 -6.30
CA LEU A 93 32.25 28.57 -5.69
C LEU A 93 33.08 29.81 -5.37
N ARG A 94 34.34 29.63 -4.89
CA ARG A 94 35.29 30.75 -4.71
C ARG A 94 35.67 31.39 -6.03
N ALA A 95 35.67 30.63 -7.12
CA ALA A 95 35.91 31.14 -8.47
C ALA A 95 34.63 31.72 -9.13
N ASN A 96 33.57 32.01 -8.36
CA ASN A 96 32.30 32.55 -8.80
C ASN A 96 31.50 31.61 -9.74
N ALA A 97 31.56 30.30 -9.50
CA ALA A 97 30.64 29.38 -10.14
C ALA A 97 29.20 29.77 -9.79
N GLU A 98 28.31 29.76 -10.79
CA GLU A 98 26.89 30.07 -10.62
C GLU A 98 26.19 28.94 -9.83
N VAL A 99 26.00 29.19 -8.53
CA VAL A 99 25.51 28.18 -7.57
C VAL A 99 24.11 27.65 -7.93
N ASN A 100 23.25 28.50 -8.56
CA ASN A 100 21.89 28.19 -8.96
C ASN A 100 21.78 27.87 -10.46
N ALA A 101 22.89 27.58 -11.15
CA ALA A 101 22.87 27.15 -12.55
C ALA A 101 21.93 25.94 -12.74
N ARG A 102 21.12 25.95 -13.82
CA ARG A 102 20.19 24.90 -14.14
C ARG A 102 20.57 24.17 -15.43
N SER A 103 20.59 22.85 -15.40
CA SER A 103 20.66 22.08 -16.64
C SER A 103 19.36 22.24 -17.45
N ARG A 104 19.38 21.77 -18.70
CA ARG A 104 18.18 21.70 -19.56
C ARG A 104 17.02 20.91 -18.94
N TYR A 105 17.33 20.04 -18.02
CA TYR A 105 16.35 19.23 -17.28
C TYR A 105 15.88 19.90 -15.98
N GLY A 106 16.29 21.13 -15.69
CA GLY A 106 15.97 21.85 -14.48
C GLY A 106 16.76 21.41 -13.25
N ILE A 107 17.81 20.60 -13.42
CA ILE A 107 18.64 20.09 -12.32
C ILE A 107 19.62 21.17 -11.89
N THR A 108 19.73 21.39 -10.57
CA THR A 108 20.69 22.30 -9.93
C THR A 108 21.66 21.52 -9.04
N ALA A 109 22.78 22.13 -8.68
CA ALA A 109 23.78 21.54 -7.79
C ALA A 109 23.17 21.14 -6.42
N ILE A 110 22.32 21.99 -5.83
CA ILE A 110 21.69 21.73 -4.54
C ILE A 110 20.70 20.54 -4.62
N TYR A 111 19.97 20.39 -5.74
CA TYR A 111 19.09 19.24 -5.96
C TYR A 111 19.88 17.92 -5.98
N LEU A 112 21.03 17.90 -6.70
CA LEU A 112 21.92 16.73 -6.75
C LEU A 112 22.50 16.37 -5.38
N ALA A 113 22.94 17.38 -4.62
CA ALA A 113 23.46 17.17 -3.26
C ALA A 113 22.40 16.61 -2.33
N ALA A 114 21.15 17.10 -2.42
CA ALA A 114 20.01 16.58 -1.65
C ALA A 114 19.65 15.14 -2.05
N GLN A 115 19.60 14.87 -3.36
CA GLN A 115 19.29 13.55 -3.90
C GLN A 115 20.30 12.48 -3.47
N ASN A 116 21.56 12.86 -3.35
CA ASN A 116 22.66 11.96 -2.97
C ASN A 116 22.95 11.97 -1.46
N GLY A 117 22.21 12.74 -0.65
CA GLY A 117 22.43 12.85 0.80
C GLY A 117 23.77 13.46 1.20
N GLN A 118 24.35 14.34 0.36
CA GLN A 118 25.68 14.93 0.55
C GLN A 118 25.61 16.18 1.44
N ALA A 119 25.41 15.98 2.73
CA ALA A 119 25.16 17.08 3.68
C ALA A 119 26.24 18.16 3.68
N ALA A 120 27.52 17.78 3.68
CA ALA A 120 28.64 18.74 3.69
C ALA A 120 28.68 19.61 2.42
N VAL A 121 28.50 18.98 1.24
CA VAL A 121 28.42 19.68 -0.04
C VAL A 121 27.18 20.58 -0.08
N LEU A 122 26.03 20.09 0.37
CA LEU A 122 24.80 20.87 0.40
C LEU A 122 24.94 22.11 1.30
N THR A 123 25.53 21.98 2.47
CA THR A 123 25.82 23.12 3.37
C THR A 123 26.69 24.14 2.68
N THR A 124 27.78 23.70 2.03
CA THR A 124 28.67 24.59 1.28
C THR A 124 27.92 25.33 0.16
N LEU A 125 27.03 24.68 -0.54
CA LEU A 125 26.19 25.32 -1.57
C LEU A 125 25.21 26.34 -0.96
N LEU A 126 24.58 26.03 0.17
CA LEU A 126 23.66 26.94 0.88
C LEU A 126 24.41 28.20 1.38
N GLU A 127 25.58 28.03 1.99
CA GLU A 127 26.46 29.14 2.42
C GLU A 127 26.91 30.04 1.24
N ALA A 128 27.00 29.45 0.03
CA ALA A 128 27.28 30.19 -1.20
C ALA A 128 26.05 30.81 -1.86
N GLY A 129 24.85 30.71 -1.24
CA GLY A 129 23.62 31.31 -1.73
C GLY A 129 22.83 30.44 -2.65
N ALA A 130 22.98 29.12 -2.56
CA ALA A 130 22.01 28.18 -3.21
C ALA A 130 20.60 28.37 -2.63
N ASN A 131 19.59 28.33 -3.50
CA ASN A 131 18.22 28.50 -3.08
C ASN A 131 17.70 27.24 -2.34
N PRO A 132 17.40 27.28 -1.03
CA PRO A 132 16.88 26.13 -0.29
C PRO A 132 15.46 25.74 -0.72
N ASN A 133 14.76 26.64 -1.40
CA ASN A 133 13.40 26.46 -1.92
C ASN A 133 13.38 26.13 -3.42
N GLU A 134 14.50 25.66 -3.94
CA GLU A 134 14.60 25.29 -5.35
C GLU A 134 13.53 24.28 -5.73
N VAL A 135 12.94 24.49 -6.91
CA VAL A 135 11.83 23.71 -7.45
C VAL A 135 12.33 22.89 -8.61
N TYR A 136 12.08 21.60 -8.53
CA TYR A 136 12.30 20.64 -9.60
C TYR A 136 10.96 20.32 -10.32
N ARG A 137 10.92 19.24 -11.08
CA ARG A 137 9.72 18.86 -11.85
C ARG A 137 8.49 18.71 -10.94
N GLU A 138 7.32 19.03 -11.45
CA GLU A 138 6.03 18.84 -10.76
C GLU A 138 5.95 19.54 -9.39
N GLY A 139 6.74 20.59 -9.20
CA GLY A 139 6.76 21.35 -7.94
C GLY A 139 7.52 20.69 -6.80
N GLU A 140 8.24 19.58 -7.05
CA GLU A 140 9.09 18.93 -6.04
C GLU A 140 10.13 19.94 -5.51
N ARG A 141 10.18 20.14 -4.20
CA ARG A 141 11.16 20.98 -3.53
C ARG A 141 12.38 20.16 -3.10
N VAL A 142 13.54 20.80 -3.02
CA VAL A 142 14.77 20.16 -2.55
C VAL A 142 14.59 19.50 -1.18
N LEU A 143 13.80 20.12 -0.29
CA LEU A 143 13.49 19.55 1.02
C LEU A 143 12.74 18.21 0.93
N MET A 144 11.82 18.06 -0.03
CA MET A 144 11.12 16.80 -0.26
C MET A 144 12.06 15.70 -0.75
N THR A 145 12.96 16.05 -1.69
CA THR A 145 14.01 15.14 -2.17
C THR A 145 14.89 14.67 -1.02
N ALA A 146 15.36 15.59 -0.16
CA ALA A 146 16.14 15.27 1.02
C ALA A 146 15.36 14.39 2.03
N ALA A 147 14.10 14.70 2.27
CA ALA A 147 13.22 13.92 3.15
C ALA A 147 13.01 12.49 2.65
N ARG A 148 12.91 12.29 1.33
CA ARG A 148 12.81 10.98 0.70
C ARG A 148 14.08 10.15 0.87
N THR A 149 15.26 10.78 0.84
CA THR A 149 16.55 10.07 0.99
C THR A 149 16.87 9.68 2.43
N GLY A 150 16.22 10.31 3.40
CA GLY A 150 16.38 10.00 4.83
C GLY A 150 17.62 10.60 5.47
N ASN A 151 18.36 11.46 4.79
CA ASN A 151 19.57 12.04 5.36
C ASN A 151 19.25 13.20 6.30
N TYR A 152 19.36 12.96 7.60
CA TYR A 152 19.04 13.93 8.67
C TYR A 152 19.81 15.25 8.49
N ALA A 153 21.13 15.20 8.32
CA ALA A 153 21.95 16.40 8.24
C ALA A 153 21.62 17.26 7.01
N THR A 154 21.25 16.64 5.88
CA THR A 154 20.81 17.34 4.68
C THR A 154 19.48 18.08 4.90
N VAL A 155 18.51 17.43 5.54
CA VAL A 155 17.22 18.04 5.88
C VAL A 155 17.39 19.16 6.89
N GLU A 156 18.19 18.95 7.94
CA GLU A 156 18.49 19.97 8.96
C GLU A 156 19.18 21.20 8.35
N ALA A 157 20.15 21.01 7.46
CA ALA A 157 20.81 22.11 6.76
C ALA A 157 19.83 22.93 5.92
N LEU A 158 18.94 22.30 5.15
CA LEU A 158 17.92 22.99 4.37
C LEU A 158 16.97 23.81 5.25
N LEU A 159 16.45 23.21 6.33
CA LEU A 159 15.53 23.88 7.25
C LEU A 159 16.20 25.07 7.96
N THR A 160 17.46 24.92 8.38
CA THR A 160 18.24 25.99 9.01
C THR A 160 18.49 27.17 8.07
N HIS A 161 18.58 26.91 6.76
CA HIS A 161 18.74 27.95 5.73
C HIS A 161 17.43 28.42 5.12
N GLY A 162 16.29 28.14 5.74
CA GLY A 162 14.99 28.73 5.37
C GLY A 162 14.23 27.97 4.29
N ALA A 163 14.41 26.64 4.20
CA ALA A 163 13.54 25.81 3.40
C ALA A 163 12.09 25.86 3.95
N GLU A 164 11.10 26.03 3.06
CA GLU A 164 9.69 26.06 3.39
C GLU A 164 9.23 24.64 3.78
N VAL A 165 9.00 24.42 5.08
CA VAL A 165 8.72 23.09 5.64
C VAL A 165 7.42 22.47 5.09
N ASP A 166 6.38 23.28 4.86
CA ASP A 166 5.08 22.85 4.38
C ASP A 166 4.82 23.10 2.89
N ALA A 167 5.89 23.39 2.13
CA ALA A 167 5.77 23.44 0.69
C ALA A 167 5.16 22.16 0.13
N ARG A 168 4.36 22.28 -0.93
CA ARG A 168 3.64 21.16 -1.55
C ARG A 168 4.08 20.99 -2.99
N GLU A 169 4.31 19.75 -3.42
CA GLU A 169 4.45 19.47 -4.85
C GLU A 169 3.07 19.60 -5.54
N THR A 170 3.08 19.80 -6.86
CA THR A 170 1.86 20.18 -7.60
C THR A 170 0.99 19.00 -7.97
N TRP A 171 1.52 17.78 -8.01
CA TRP A 171 0.77 16.62 -8.49
C TRP A 171 -0.15 16.08 -7.40
N HIS A 172 0.40 15.62 -6.28
CA HIS A 172 -0.40 15.05 -5.20
C HIS A 172 -0.56 15.99 -3.99
N GLY A 173 0.07 17.17 -4.01
CA GLY A 173 0.04 18.12 -2.90
C GLY A 173 0.72 17.60 -1.64
N GLN A 174 1.70 16.71 -1.80
CA GLN A 174 2.42 16.12 -0.67
C GLN A 174 3.47 17.08 -0.13
N THR A 175 3.74 16.99 1.18
CA THR A 175 4.77 17.75 1.89
C THR A 175 6.02 16.89 2.16
N ALA A 176 7.11 17.52 2.58
CA ALA A 176 8.33 16.81 2.99
C ALA A 176 8.06 15.81 4.12
N LEU A 177 7.18 16.15 5.08
CA LEU A 177 6.77 15.24 6.15
C LEU A 177 6.11 13.97 5.61
N MET A 178 5.19 14.10 4.66
CA MET A 178 4.54 12.93 4.01
C MET A 178 5.56 12.04 3.30
N TRP A 179 6.56 12.64 2.66
CA TRP A 179 7.64 11.89 1.98
C TRP A 179 8.56 11.16 2.97
N ALA A 180 8.93 11.82 4.08
CA ALA A 180 9.71 11.19 5.15
C ALA A 180 8.98 9.98 5.75
N VAL A 181 7.69 10.15 6.05
CA VAL A 181 6.83 9.07 6.59
C VAL A 181 6.66 7.93 5.61
N ALA A 182 6.40 8.23 4.31
CA ALA A 182 6.24 7.22 3.27
C ALA A 182 7.50 6.37 3.05
N GLN A 183 8.68 6.91 3.39
CA GLN A 183 9.97 6.20 3.35
C GLN A 183 10.40 5.65 4.73
N GLN A 184 9.55 5.75 5.74
CA GLN A 184 9.76 5.26 7.11
C GLN A 184 10.95 5.92 7.85
N HIS A 185 11.28 7.18 7.52
CA HIS A 185 12.35 7.94 8.15
C HIS A 185 11.85 8.64 9.43
N SER A 186 11.67 7.89 10.51
CA SER A 186 11.08 8.40 11.76
C SER A 186 11.86 9.54 12.41
N GLU A 187 13.19 9.55 12.30
CA GLU A 187 14.03 10.63 12.83
C GLU A 187 13.73 11.98 12.15
N LEU A 188 13.40 11.95 10.85
CA LEU A 188 13.01 13.14 10.11
C LEU A 188 11.63 13.65 10.50
N VAL A 189 10.73 12.78 10.96
CA VAL A 189 9.42 13.19 11.47
C VAL A 189 9.58 14.16 12.63
N ALA A 190 10.39 13.81 13.63
CA ALA A 190 10.64 14.67 14.78
C ALA A 190 11.34 15.97 14.38
N LEU A 191 12.29 15.91 13.43
CA LEU A 191 12.99 17.10 12.93
C LEU A 191 12.03 18.06 12.21
N LEU A 192 11.23 17.57 11.26
CA LEU A 192 10.29 18.39 10.50
C LEU A 192 9.23 19.01 11.42
N VAL A 193 8.68 18.24 12.39
CA VAL A 193 7.76 18.75 13.39
C VAL A 193 8.40 19.85 14.25
N LYS A 194 9.64 19.67 14.69
CA LYS A 194 10.40 20.70 15.44
C LYS A 194 10.52 22.00 14.66
N HIS A 195 10.60 21.92 13.33
CA HIS A 195 10.66 23.10 12.46
C HIS A 195 9.27 23.57 11.98
N GLY A 196 8.19 23.11 12.60
CA GLY A 196 6.85 23.62 12.41
C GLY A 196 6.05 22.97 11.25
N ALA A 197 6.43 21.76 10.81
CA ALA A 197 5.64 21.04 9.82
C ALA A 197 4.19 20.84 10.28
N ASP A 198 3.23 21.09 9.37
CA ASP A 198 1.81 20.80 9.63
C ASP A 198 1.57 19.29 9.68
N ILE A 199 1.40 18.80 10.90
CA ILE A 199 1.22 17.38 11.21
C ILE A 199 -0.09 16.82 10.65
N ASN A 200 -1.06 17.68 10.36
CA ASN A 200 -2.37 17.34 9.83
C ASN A 200 -2.56 17.81 8.38
N ALA A 201 -1.48 18.21 7.70
CA ALA A 201 -1.54 18.57 6.29
C ALA A 201 -2.23 17.45 5.48
N ILE A 202 -3.08 17.82 4.53
CA ILE A 202 -3.84 16.86 3.71
C ILE A 202 -3.32 16.93 2.28
N SER A 203 -2.97 15.79 1.67
CA SER A 203 -2.62 15.70 0.26
C SER A 203 -3.82 16.06 -0.64
N ASN A 204 -3.57 16.37 -1.92
CA ASN A 204 -4.64 16.72 -2.85
C ASN A 204 -5.72 15.63 -2.88
N ILE A 205 -6.97 16.07 -3.03
CA ILE A 205 -8.10 15.19 -3.26
C ILE A 205 -8.37 15.19 -4.76
N GLU A 206 -8.13 14.03 -5.37
CA GLU A 206 -8.29 13.85 -6.81
C GLU A 206 -9.65 13.24 -7.12
N GLN A 207 -10.36 13.85 -8.07
CA GLN A 207 -11.56 13.26 -8.65
C GLN A 207 -11.15 12.55 -9.94
N TRP A 208 -10.97 11.24 -9.85
CA TRP A 208 -10.68 10.44 -11.03
C TRP A 208 -11.99 10.09 -11.73
N ASP A 209 -12.08 10.40 -13.01
CA ASP A 209 -13.12 9.82 -13.85
C ASP A 209 -13.01 8.30 -13.85
N ARG A 210 -14.17 7.63 -13.88
CA ARG A 210 -14.22 6.17 -13.98
C ARG A 210 -13.40 5.70 -15.17
N GLN A 211 -12.28 5.06 -14.93
CA GLN A 211 -11.48 4.47 -15.99
C GLN A 211 -12.14 3.16 -16.46
N ILE A 212 -12.72 3.21 -17.65
CA ILE A 212 -13.15 2.01 -18.37
C ILE A 212 -11.90 1.40 -18.98
N THR A 213 -11.34 0.37 -18.32
CA THR A 213 -10.27 -0.44 -18.90
C THR A 213 -10.89 -1.60 -19.69
N ALA A 214 -10.10 -2.25 -20.56
CA ALA A 214 -10.52 -3.45 -21.28
C ALA A 214 -10.88 -4.63 -20.34
N GLU A 215 -10.49 -4.54 -19.08
CA GLU A 215 -11.00 -5.41 -18.02
C GLU A 215 -12.32 -4.82 -17.49
N PRO A 216 -13.39 -5.64 -17.34
CA PRO A 216 -14.72 -5.16 -16.94
C PRO A 216 -14.80 -4.74 -15.46
N ARG A 217 -13.73 -4.25 -14.87
CA ARG A 217 -13.59 -3.92 -13.45
C ARG A 217 -13.26 -2.46 -13.28
N ASP A 218 -14.02 -1.82 -12.42
CA ASP A 218 -13.73 -0.45 -11.98
C ASP A 218 -12.44 -0.45 -11.17
N LYS A 219 -11.37 0.10 -11.73
CA LYS A 219 -10.17 0.41 -10.96
C LYS A 219 -10.40 1.72 -10.22
N TRP A 220 -10.72 1.62 -8.96
CA TRP A 220 -10.77 2.77 -8.07
C TRP A 220 -9.35 3.20 -7.74
N LEU A 221 -8.93 4.33 -8.28
CA LEU A 221 -7.70 4.98 -7.82
C LEU A 221 -7.99 5.67 -6.48
N PRO A 222 -7.04 5.61 -5.51
CA PRO A 222 -7.23 6.29 -4.25
C PRO A 222 -7.39 7.79 -4.49
N PRO A 223 -8.43 8.44 -3.93
CA PRO A 223 -8.71 9.85 -4.21
C PRO A 223 -7.72 10.82 -3.55
N GLY A 224 -6.67 10.35 -2.89
CA GLY A 224 -5.79 11.20 -2.07
C GLY A 224 -6.45 11.59 -0.75
N GLY A 225 -6.27 12.85 -0.32
CA GLY A 225 -6.82 13.32 0.95
C GLY A 225 -6.14 12.69 2.17
N MET A 226 -4.86 12.35 2.06
CA MET A 226 -4.11 11.64 3.10
C MET A 226 -3.30 12.59 3.97
N THR A 227 -3.35 12.39 5.29
CA THR A 227 -2.48 13.04 6.27
C THR A 227 -1.17 12.24 6.45
N PRO A 228 -0.12 12.82 7.10
CA PRO A 228 1.09 12.06 7.43
C PRO A 228 0.79 10.77 8.23
N LEU A 229 -0.16 10.79 9.16
CA LEU A 229 -0.57 9.59 9.92
C LEU A 229 -1.19 8.52 9.02
N LEU A 230 -2.02 8.91 8.05
CA LEU A 230 -2.59 7.98 7.07
C LEU A 230 -1.51 7.38 6.16
N PHE A 231 -0.48 8.16 5.80
CA PHE A 231 0.70 7.63 5.09
C PHE A 231 1.44 6.60 5.95
N ALA A 232 1.69 6.90 7.25
CA ALA A 232 2.34 5.97 8.17
C ALA A 232 1.58 4.65 8.27
N ALA A 233 0.26 4.72 8.39
CA ALA A 233 -0.61 3.55 8.46
C ALA A 233 -0.60 2.72 7.17
N ARG A 234 -0.64 3.37 6.00
CA ARG A 234 -0.61 2.70 4.70
C ARG A 234 0.71 2.01 4.40
N GLU A 235 1.83 2.66 4.76
CA GLU A 235 3.18 2.17 4.44
C GLU A 235 3.78 1.31 5.57
N GLY A 236 3.07 1.16 6.69
CA GLY A 236 3.51 0.31 7.81
C GLY A 236 4.62 0.93 8.66
N CYS A 237 4.74 2.26 8.72
CA CYS A 237 5.75 2.92 9.54
C CYS A 237 5.36 2.91 11.03
N ALA A 238 5.54 1.78 11.72
CA ALA A 238 5.23 1.67 13.15
C ALA A 238 6.02 2.68 14.00
N VAL A 239 7.29 2.89 13.66
CA VAL A 239 8.16 3.85 14.37
C VAL A 239 7.76 5.31 14.16
N CYS A 240 6.95 5.62 13.13
CA CYS A 240 6.43 6.97 12.88
C CYS A 240 5.18 7.29 13.70
N ILE A 241 4.41 6.28 14.15
CA ILE A 241 3.09 6.48 14.78
C ILE A 241 3.21 7.32 16.05
N LYS A 242 4.08 6.90 16.98
CA LYS A 242 4.23 7.60 18.26
C LYS A 242 4.68 9.06 18.09
N PRO A 243 5.74 9.39 17.31
CA PRO A 243 6.12 10.79 17.09
C PRO A 243 5.01 11.64 16.46
N LEU A 244 4.23 11.08 15.52
CA LEU A 244 3.12 11.79 14.89
C LEU A 244 2.01 12.10 15.89
N LEU A 245 1.62 11.14 16.74
CA LEU A 245 0.59 11.32 17.77
C LEU A 245 1.03 12.30 18.87
N GLU A 246 2.28 12.20 19.33
CA GLU A 246 2.85 13.14 20.31
C GLU A 246 2.89 14.58 19.78
N ALA A 247 3.02 14.74 18.47
CA ALA A 247 2.97 16.03 17.78
C ALA A 247 1.54 16.54 17.53
N GLY A 248 0.50 15.78 17.89
CA GLY A 248 -0.90 16.19 17.74
C GLY A 248 -1.55 15.76 16.43
N ALA A 249 -1.06 14.70 15.81
CA ALA A 249 -1.76 14.12 14.67
C ALA A 249 -3.17 13.66 15.06
N ASN A 250 -4.17 13.99 14.23
CA ASN A 250 -5.52 13.50 14.43
C ASN A 250 -5.57 11.99 14.17
N ILE A 251 -5.71 11.21 15.26
CA ILE A 251 -5.71 9.74 15.20
C ILE A 251 -6.87 9.18 14.38
N ASP A 252 -8.00 9.88 14.35
CA ASP A 252 -9.21 9.49 13.64
C ASP A 252 -9.35 10.19 12.28
N ALA A 253 -8.28 10.82 11.78
CA ALA A 253 -8.28 11.34 10.42
C ALA A 253 -8.60 10.22 9.43
N ALA A 254 -9.42 10.55 8.43
CA ALA A 254 -9.83 9.60 7.40
C ALA A 254 -9.75 10.23 6.01
N THR A 255 -9.57 9.41 5.00
CA THR A 255 -9.67 9.81 3.60
C THR A 255 -11.12 10.19 3.25
N PRO A 256 -11.38 10.85 2.08
CA PRO A 256 -12.74 11.14 1.64
C PRO A 256 -13.66 9.90 1.50
N LYS A 257 -13.06 8.70 1.48
CA LYS A 257 -13.77 7.41 1.45
C LYS A 257 -13.95 6.77 2.83
N GLY A 258 -13.66 7.49 3.90
CA GLY A 258 -13.78 7.00 5.26
C GLY A 258 -12.66 6.05 5.71
N LEU A 259 -11.59 5.90 4.93
CA LEU A 259 -10.46 5.06 5.34
C LEU A 259 -9.67 5.76 6.44
N SER A 260 -9.86 5.34 7.68
CA SER A 260 -9.07 5.79 8.83
C SER A 260 -7.67 5.17 8.83
N GLY A 261 -6.76 5.71 9.64
CA GLY A 261 -5.42 5.13 9.81
C GLY A 261 -5.48 3.67 10.26
N LEU A 262 -6.38 3.35 11.19
CA LEU A 262 -6.59 1.98 11.67
C LEU A 262 -7.04 1.05 10.53
N LEU A 263 -8.04 1.46 9.75
CA LEU A 263 -8.53 0.65 8.63
C LEU A 263 -7.48 0.50 7.52
N LEU A 264 -6.72 1.58 7.22
CA LEU A 264 -5.62 1.53 6.25
C LEU A 264 -4.52 0.54 6.68
N ALA A 265 -4.13 0.56 7.95
CA ALA A 265 -3.13 -0.38 8.47
C ALA A 265 -3.61 -1.84 8.31
N ILE A 266 -4.85 -2.13 8.65
CA ILE A 266 -5.42 -3.48 8.56
C ILE A 266 -5.48 -3.98 7.12
N ILE A 267 -6.04 -3.19 6.19
CA ILE A 267 -6.20 -3.61 4.79
C ILE A 267 -4.86 -3.73 4.03
N ASN A 268 -3.79 -3.12 4.55
CA ASN A 268 -2.45 -3.29 4.02
C ASN A 268 -1.62 -4.35 4.77
N GLY A 269 -2.19 -5.00 5.80
CA GLY A 269 -1.53 -6.08 6.54
C GLY A 269 -0.51 -5.60 7.58
N HIS A 270 -0.56 -4.33 7.99
CA HIS A 270 0.33 -3.73 8.99
C HIS A 270 -0.26 -3.84 10.39
N TYR A 271 -0.32 -5.07 10.92
CA TYR A 271 -1.02 -5.35 12.20
C TYR A 271 -0.36 -4.68 13.40
N ASP A 272 0.97 -4.53 13.42
CA ASP A 272 1.66 -3.82 14.49
C ASP A 272 1.31 -2.33 14.51
N VAL A 273 1.14 -1.69 13.34
CA VAL A 273 0.66 -0.32 13.24
C VAL A 273 -0.79 -0.21 13.70
N ALA A 274 -1.65 -1.15 13.28
CA ALA A 274 -3.04 -1.20 13.72
C ALA A 274 -3.11 -1.37 15.25
N TRP A 275 -2.28 -2.23 15.82
CA TRP A 275 -2.16 -2.43 17.27
C TRP A 275 -1.83 -1.12 17.99
N LEU A 276 -0.76 -0.44 17.55
CA LEU A 276 -0.35 0.84 18.13
C LEU A 276 -1.45 1.91 18.07
N LEU A 277 -2.21 1.96 16.98
CA LEU A 277 -3.32 2.89 16.82
C LEU A 277 -4.47 2.57 17.78
N VAL A 278 -4.83 1.29 17.96
CA VAL A 278 -5.87 0.88 18.93
C VAL A 278 -5.45 1.22 20.35
N GLU A 279 -4.23 0.87 20.75
CA GLU A 279 -3.68 1.21 22.08
C GLU A 279 -3.61 2.73 22.34
N ALA A 280 -3.41 3.51 21.26
CA ALA A 280 -3.43 4.98 21.33
C ALA A 280 -4.84 5.58 21.36
N GLY A 281 -5.90 4.76 21.30
CA GLY A 281 -7.30 5.18 21.40
C GLY A 281 -7.97 5.53 20.06
N ALA A 282 -7.49 5.01 18.94
CA ALA A 282 -8.17 5.15 17.66
C ALA A 282 -9.60 4.59 17.73
N ASN A 283 -10.54 5.22 17.03
CA ASN A 283 -11.91 4.75 16.97
C ASN A 283 -12.01 3.41 16.22
N VAL A 284 -12.19 2.31 16.95
CA VAL A 284 -12.30 0.94 16.42
C VAL A 284 -13.56 0.70 15.60
N ASN A 285 -14.51 1.65 15.62
CA ASN A 285 -15.77 1.62 14.88
C ASN A 285 -15.82 2.64 13.73
N SER A 286 -14.67 3.18 13.29
CA SER A 286 -14.59 4.05 12.13
C SER A 286 -14.70 3.23 10.83
N ASN A 287 -15.82 3.37 10.12
CA ASN A 287 -16.12 2.60 8.92
C ASN A 287 -15.84 3.40 7.64
N ASP A 288 -15.50 2.70 6.55
CA ASP A 288 -15.41 3.31 5.22
C ASP A 288 -16.79 3.55 4.56
N ASP A 289 -16.79 4.09 3.35
CA ASP A 289 -18.02 4.39 2.59
C ASP A 289 -18.86 3.16 2.21
N THR A 290 -18.31 1.95 2.37
CA THR A 290 -19.02 0.67 2.23
C THR A 290 -19.51 0.11 3.56
N ASN A 291 -19.36 0.86 4.65
CA ASN A 291 -19.58 0.43 6.04
C ASN A 291 -18.67 -0.74 6.46
N ARG A 292 -17.49 -0.88 5.84
CA ARG A 292 -16.48 -1.85 6.25
C ARG A 292 -15.77 -1.35 7.50
N SER A 293 -15.96 -2.06 8.62
CA SER A 293 -15.31 -1.74 9.88
C SER A 293 -13.88 -2.31 9.97
N PRO A 294 -13.03 -1.77 10.86
CA PRO A 294 -11.74 -2.37 11.20
C PRO A 294 -11.85 -3.85 11.59
N LEU A 295 -12.87 -4.20 12.41
CA LEU A 295 -13.12 -5.59 12.79
C LEU A 295 -13.46 -6.48 11.60
N TYR A 296 -14.38 -6.03 10.71
CA TYR A 296 -14.68 -6.77 9.49
C TYR A 296 -13.43 -7.00 8.64
N ALA A 297 -12.64 -5.96 8.43
CA ALA A 297 -11.42 -6.05 7.66
C ALA A 297 -10.39 -7.03 8.27
N ALA A 298 -10.21 -7.01 9.58
CA ALA A 298 -9.31 -7.92 10.28
C ALA A 298 -9.76 -9.39 10.13
N VAL A 299 -11.06 -9.68 10.30
CA VAL A 299 -11.65 -11.01 10.08
C VAL A 299 -11.48 -11.44 8.62
N ASP A 300 -11.74 -10.53 7.68
CA ASP A 300 -11.60 -10.81 6.26
C ASP A 300 -10.16 -11.21 5.90
N PHE A 301 -9.16 -10.48 6.41
CA PHE A 301 -7.76 -10.80 6.20
C PHE A 301 -7.33 -12.10 6.90
N ASN A 302 -7.86 -12.38 8.10
CA ASN A 302 -7.57 -13.63 8.81
C ASN A 302 -8.02 -14.87 8.02
N THR A 303 -9.09 -14.75 7.26
CA THR A 303 -9.67 -15.83 6.45
C THR A 303 -8.98 -16.03 5.10
N MET A 304 -8.04 -15.18 4.72
CA MET A 304 -7.31 -15.31 3.45
C MET A 304 -6.22 -16.38 3.53
N PRO A 305 -6.05 -17.21 2.48
CA PRO A 305 -4.91 -18.13 2.41
C PRO A 305 -3.59 -17.35 2.46
N GLU A 306 -2.55 -17.95 3.05
CA GLU A 306 -1.22 -17.33 3.15
C GLU A 306 -0.66 -16.90 1.79
N SER A 307 -0.93 -17.68 0.74
CA SER A 307 -0.50 -17.35 -0.62
C SER A 307 -1.11 -16.06 -1.19
N ASN A 308 -2.23 -15.59 -0.63
CA ASN A 308 -2.94 -14.40 -1.06
C ASN A 308 -2.74 -13.22 -0.11
N ARG A 309 -2.01 -13.43 0.99
CA ARG A 309 -1.58 -12.34 1.88
C ARG A 309 -0.40 -11.60 1.27
N PRO A 310 -0.21 -10.32 1.61
CA PRO A 310 1.05 -9.66 1.32
C PRO A 310 2.21 -10.51 1.82
N SER A 311 3.32 -10.57 1.06
CA SER A 311 4.45 -11.45 1.38
C SER A 311 4.89 -11.29 2.84
N PRO A 312 5.03 -12.38 3.60
CA PRO A 312 5.49 -12.33 4.99
C PRO A 312 6.87 -11.66 5.16
N ASP A 313 7.69 -11.70 4.10
CA ASP A 313 9.02 -11.08 4.10
C ASP A 313 8.96 -9.54 4.05
N VAL A 314 7.85 -8.98 3.58
CA VAL A 314 7.62 -7.52 3.51
C VAL A 314 7.03 -6.99 4.82
N TYR A 315 6.23 -7.81 5.52
CA TYR A 315 5.52 -7.42 6.74
C TYR A 315 5.85 -8.35 7.89
N ARG A 316 6.92 -8.03 8.62
CA ARG A 316 7.26 -8.73 9.86
C ARG A 316 6.43 -8.16 11.01
N ASN A 317 5.14 -8.48 11.04
CA ASN A 317 4.33 -8.17 12.20
C ASN A 317 4.71 -9.08 13.37
N THR A 318 4.74 -8.51 14.58
CA THR A 318 4.84 -9.25 15.84
C THR A 318 3.48 -9.77 16.28
N HIS A 319 2.39 -9.11 15.84
CA HIS A 319 1.01 -9.48 16.13
C HIS A 319 0.34 -10.16 14.93
N THR A 320 -0.48 -11.15 15.21
CA THR A 320 -1.29 -11.84 14.21
C THR A 320 -2.62 -11.11 13.95
N SER A 321 -3.27 -11.43 12.83
CA SER A 321 -4.63 -10.93 12.56
C SER A 321 -5.64 -11.40 13.61
N TYR A 322 -5.46 -12.59 14.19
CA TYR A 322 -6.33 -13.10 15.25
C TYR A 322 -6.18 -12.30 16.55
N GLU A 323 -4.95 -12.04 16.99
CA GLU A 323 -4.70 -11.19 18.17
C GLU A 323 -5.25 -9.78 17.98
N LEU A 324 -5.14 -9.22 16.77
CA LEU A 324 -5.73 -7.93 16.45
C LEU A 324 -7.27 -7.94 16.50
N ILE A 325 -7.92 -9.02 16.04
CA ILE A 325 -9.38 -9.20 16.18
C ILE A 325 -9.77 -9.18 17.66
N GLU A 326 -9.03 -9.91 18.50
CA GLU A 326 -9.27 -9.95 19.94
C GLU A 326 -9.10 -8.55 20.56
N LEU A 327 -8.03 -7.83 20.23
CA LEU A 327 -7.78 -6.46 20.70
C LEU A 327 -8.93 -5.52 20.30
N LEU A 328 -9.35 -5.53 19.04
CA LEU A 328 -10.45 -4.70 18.56
C LEU A 328 -11.74 -4.95 19.35
N LEU A 329 -12.09 -6.21 19.61
CA LEU A 329 -13.26 -6.59 20.38
C LEU A 329 -13.15 -6.16 21.85
N GLN A 330 -11.96 -6.28 22.45
CA GLN A 330 -11.70 -5.80 23.83
C GLN A 330 -11.86 -4.28 23.94
N HIS A 331 -11.58 -3.53 22.87
CA HIS A 331 -11.76 -2.07 22.80
C HIS A 331 -13.15 -1.66 22.30
N GLY A 332 -14.12 -2.57 22.23
CA GLY A 332 -15.51 -2.27 21.94
C GLY A 332 -15.84 -2.16 20.44
N ALA A 333 -15.12 -2.87 19.58
CA ALA A 333 -15.51 -2.99 18.18
C ALA A 333 -16.87 -3.71 18.08
N ASP A 334 -17.78 -3.14 17.26
CA ASP A 334 -19.11 -3.71 17.03
C ASP A 334 -19.02 -4.97 16.15
N ALA A 335 -19.33 -6.12 16.78
CA ALA A 335 -19.33 -7.43 16.10
C ALA A 335 -20.43 -7.57 15.04
N ASN A 336 -21.41 -6.64 15.02
CA ASN A 336 -22.64 -6.75 14.24
C ASN A 336 -22.73 -5.76 13.06
N VAL A 337 -21.67 -5.00 12.82
CA VAL A 337 -21.61 -4.10 11.66
C VAL A 337 -21.83 -4.89 10.37
N GLN A 338 -22.79 -4.44 9.57
CA GLN A 338 -23.08 -5.02 8.25
C GLN A 338 -22.53 -4.12 7.14
N LEU A 339 -21.91 -4.69 6.14
CA LEU A 339 -21.55 -3.97 4.90
C LEU A 339 -22.82 -3.34 4.29
N SER A 340 -22.71 -2.08 3.85
CA SER A 340 -23.80 -1.40 3.13
C SER A 340 -23.76 -1.65 1.62
N ALA A 341 -22.57 -1.94 1.10
CA ALA A 341 -22.29 -2.21 -0.31
C ALA A 341 -21.16 -3.25 -0.44
N GLN A 342 -20.83 -3.61 -1.68
CA GLN A 342 -19.67 -4.46 -1.93
C GLN A 342 -18.39 -3.71 -1.54
N ALA A 343 -17.61 -4.30 -0.64
CA ALA A 343 -16.31 -3.73 -0.26
C ALA A 343 -15.33 -3.73 -1.46
N PRO A 344 -14.43 -2.75 -1.55
CA PRO A 344 -13.40 -2.72 -2.58
C PRO A 344 -12.53 -3.97 -2.56
N TYR A 345 -12.02 -4.38 -3.73
CA TYR A 345 -11.12 -5.53 -3.84
C TYR A 345 -9.88 -5.36 -2.96
N ARG A 346 -9.48 -6.44 -2.28
CA ARG A 346 -8.35 -6.49 -1.35
C ARG A 346 -6.99 -6.46 -2.03
N LEU A 347 -6.86 -7.13 -3.19
CA LEU A 347 -5.60 -7.31 -3.90
C LEU A 347 -5.80 -7.22 -5.42
N LYS A 348 -4.73 -6.84 -6.15
CA LYS A 348 -4.67 -6.85 -7.62
C LYS A 348 -5.05 -8.20 -8.26
N LEU A 349 -4.79 -9.29 -7.54
CA LEU A 349 -5.01 -10.66 -7.99
C LEU A 349 -6.33 -11.25 -7.49
N ASP A 350 -7.05 -10.55 -6.61
CA ASP A 350 -8.38 -10.97 -6.20
C ASP A 350 -9.34 -10.76 -7.38
N ARG A 351 -9.36 -11.73 -8.27
CA ARG A 351 -10.29 -11.77 -9.42
C ARG A 351 -11.71 -12.07 -8.97
N GLY A 352 -11.88 -12.29 -7.67
CA GLY A 352 -13.11 -12.79 -7.08
C GLY A 352 -14.20 -11.73 -7.05
N ASN A 353 -15.30 -12.05 -7.65
CA ASN A 353 -16.58 -11.67 -7.11
C ASN A 353 -16.75 -12.45 -5.81
N ASP A 354 -16.07 -12.08 -4.73
CA ASP A 354 -16.34 -12.68 -3.43
C ASP A 354 -17.80 -12.36 -3.07
N THR A 355 -18.64 -13.39 -3.15
CA THR A 355 -20.06 -13.25 -2.91
C THR A 355 -20.38 -12.84 -1.48
N MET A 356 -19.38 -12.91 -0.58
CA MET A 356 -19.54 -12.51 0.81
C MET A 356 -19.10 -11.06 1.07
N LEU A 357 -18.54 -10.37 0.08
CA LEU A 357 -18.29 -8.92 0.14
C LEU A 357 -19.51 -8.10 -0.30
N VAL A 358 -20.69 -8.64 -0.11
CA VAL A 358 -21.96 -7.98 -0.46
C VAL A 358 -22.59 -7.31 0.76
N ALA A 359 -23.52 -6.41 0.49
CA ALA A 359 -24.28 -5.75 1.53
C ALA A 359 -24.99 -6.77 2.46
N GLY A 360 -25.00 -6.46 3.73
CA GLY A 360 -25.53 -7.30 4.80
C GLY A 360 -24.52 -8.25 5.44
N THR A 361 -23.32 -8.42 4.85
CA THR A 361 -22.31 -9.30 5.44
C THR A 361 -21.77 -8.74 6.75
N THR A 362 -21.74 -9.58 7.81
CA THR A 362 -21.14 -9.28 9.12
C THR A 362 -19.77 -9.94 9.27
N PRO A 363 -18.95 -9.54 10.28
CA PRO A 363 -17.74 -10.28 10.64
C PRO A 363 -17.99 -11.75 10.93
N PHE A 364 -19.09 -12.07 11.66
CA PHE A 364 -19.44 -13.46 11.98
C PHE A 364 -19.77 -14.28 10.72
N LEU A 365 -20.56 -13.72 9.82
CA LEU A 365 -20.92 -14.36 8.55
C LEU A 365 -19.66 -14.60 7.69
N ARG A 366 -18.72 -13.65 7.71
CA ARG A 366 -17.43 -13.77 7.03
C ARG A 366 -16.59 -14.92 7.60
N ALA A 367 -16.49 -15.03 8.92
CA ALA A 367 -15.79 -16.13 9.60
C ALA A 367 -16.47 -17.48 9.31
N ALA A 368 -17.80 -17.55 9.36
CA ALA A 368 -18.56 -18.75 9.07
C ALA A 368 -18.30 -19.27 7.64
N LYS A 369 -18.29 -18.40 6.63
CA LYS A 369 -17.97 -18.78 5.26
C LYS A 369 -16.62 -19.49 5.15
N SER A 370 -15.63 -19.06 5.94
CA SER A 370 -14.29 -19.64 5.94
C SER A 370 -14.13 -20.83 6.88
N ALA A 371 -15.18 -21.15 7.63
CA ALA A 371 -15.17 -22.13 8.72
C ALA A 371 -14.08 -21.82 9.76
N ASP A 372 -13.85 -20.52 10.05
CA ASP A 372 -12.91 -20.07 11.06
C ASP A 372 -13.56 -20.15 12.45
N VAL A 373 -13.55 -21.36 13.00
CA VAL A 373 -14.19 -21.70 14.28
C VAL A 373 -13.63 -20.85 15.44
N ALA A 374 -12.34 -20.54 15.42
CA ALA A 374 -11.71 -19.74 16.47
C ALA A 374 -12.29 -18.31 16.48
N VAL A 375 -12.32 -17.66 15.32
CA VAL A 375 -12.89 -16.31 15.19
C VAL A 375 -14.40 -16.31 15.42
N MET A 376 -15.15 -17.32 14.93
CA MET A 376 -16.59 -17.44 15.23
C MET A 376 -16.85 -17.49 16.74
N THR A 377 -16.09 -18.31 17.47
CA THR A 377 -16.20 -18.44 18.94
C THR A 377 -15.88 -17.14 19.64
N LEU A 378 -14.83 -16.44 19.20
CA LEU A 378 -14.42 -15.15 19.76
C LEU A 378 -15.50 -14.08 19.52
N LEU A 379 -16.04 -13.99 18.32
CA LEU A 379 -17.12 -13.04 17.99
C LEU A 379 -18.39 -13.31 18.80
N LEU A 380 -18.80 -14.56 19.02
CA LEU A 380 -19.92 -14.91 19.89
C LEU A 380 -19.71 -14.47 21.34
N LYS A 381 -18.51 -14.66 21.87
CA LYS A 381 -18.14 -14.19 23.23
C LYS A 381 -18.34 -12.67 23.38
N HIS A 382 -18.22 -11.93 22.27
CA HIS A 382 -18.38 -10.49 22.22
C HIS A 382 -19.73 -10.03 21.63
N GLY A 383 -20.75 -10.90 21.62
CA GLY A 383 -22.13 -10.54 21.32
C GLY A 383 -22.46 -10.48 19.82
N ALA A 384 -21.78 -11.26 19.00
CA ALA A 384 -22.16 -11.40 17.57
C ALA A 384 -23.56 -12.00 17.45
N ASP A 385 -24.42 -11.34 16.66
CA ASP A 385 -25.75 -11.79 16.34
C ASP A 385 -25.72 -12.72 15.11
N VAL A 386 -25.93 -14.00 15.34
CA VAL A 386 -25.93 -15.04 14.30
C VAL A 386 -27.14 -14.97 13.36
N THR A 387 -28.18 -14.24 13.72
CA THR A 387 -29.39 -14.13 12.89
C THR A 387 -29.25 -13.17 11.72
N LEU A 388 -28.22 -12.31 11.75
CA LEU A 388 -27.96 -11.36 10.69
C LEU A 388 -27.55 -12.08 9.41
N SER A 389 -28.14 -11.66 8.29
CA SER A 389 -27.94 -12.27 6.97
C SER A 389 -27.57 -11.24 5.93
N THR A 390 -27.08 -11.71 4.78
CA THR A 390 -26.83 -10.86 3.60
C THR A 390 -28.16 -10.39 3.00
N ARG A 391 -28.07 -9.43 2.04
CA ARG A 391 -29.24 -9.02 1.23
C ARG A 391 -29.89 -10.16 0.44
N GLN A 392 -29.22 -11.30 0.29
CA GLN A 392 -29.72 -12.50 -0.37
C GLN A 392 -30.33 -13.48 0.64
N ASP A 393 -30.53 -13.06 1.89
CA ASP A 393 -30.98 -13.88 3.02
C ASP A 393 -30.06 -15.10 3.29
N ILE A 394 -28.78 -15.00 2.91
CA ILE A 394 -27.78 -16.01 3.26
C ILE A 394 -27.35 -15.73 4.70
N ASN A 395 -27.66 -16.66 5.59
CA ASN A 395 -27.27 -16.64 6.99
C ASN A 395 -25.90 -17.35 7.22
N PRO A 396 -25.29 -17.27 8.41
CA PRO A 396 -24.00 -17.90 8.70
C PRO A 396 -23.98 -19.43 8.49
N LEU A 397 -25.09 -20.16 8.77
CA LEU A 397 -25.19 -21.60 8.54
C LEU A 397 -25.07 -21.94 7.04
N MET A 398 -25.80 -21.20 6.21
CA MET A 398 -25.74 -21.35 4.75
C MET A 398 -24.35 -21.00 4.19
N ALA A 399 -23.75 -19.93 4.71
CA ALA A 399 -22.41 -19.52 4.30
C ALA A 399 -21.34 -20.56 4.68
N ALA A 400 -21.42 -21.16 5.86
CA ALA A 400 -20.56 -22.24 6.31
C ALA A 400 -20.69 -23.47 5.40
N ALA A 401 -21.92 -23.82 5.00
CA ALA A 401 -22.23 -24.91 4.07
C ALA A 401 -21.88 -24.57 2.60
N SER A 402 -21.17 -23.48 2.35
CA SER A 402 -20.72 -23.03 1.03
C SER A 402 -21.83 -22.50 0.10
N LEU A 403 -23.06 -22.24 0.59
CA LEU A 403 -24.08 -21.58 -0.23
C LEU A 403 -23.61 -20.17 -0.60
N GLY A 404 -23.72 -19.80 -1.87
CA GLY A 404 -23.24 -18.51 -2.38
C GLY A 404 -21.72 -18.44 -2.63
N THR A 405 -20.95 -19.51 -2.38
CA THR A 405 -19.53 -19.60 -2.73
C THR A 405 -19.37 -19.82 -4.24
N LYS A 406 -18.38 -19.16 -4.86
CA LYS A 406 -17.99 -19.41 -6.25
C LYS A 406 -16.69 -20.20 -6.30
N GLU A 407 -16.47 -20.96 -7.37
CA GLU A 407 -15.20 -21.67 -7.60
C GLU A 407 -13.98 -20.73 -7.64
N SER A 408 -14.21 -19.47 -8.03
CA SER A 408 -13.19 -18.43 -8.08
C SER A 408 -12.94 -17.76 -6.72
N ASP A 409 -13.73 -18.03 -5.69
CA ASP A 409 -13.55 -17.46 -4.37
C ASP A 409 -12.23 -17.95 -3.76
N SER A 410 -11.36 -17.03 -3.43
CA SER A 410 -10.06 -17.33 -2.81
C SER A 410 -10.18 -17.66 -1.33
N THR A 411 -11.26 -17.26 -0.69
CA THR A 411 -11.50 -17.39 0.76
C THR A 411 -12.38 -18.59 1.08
N GLY A 412 -11.97 -19.36 2.08
CA GLY A 412 -12.66 -20.61 2.46
C GLY A 412 -12.46 -21.76 1.47
N ARG A 413 -11.61 -21.60 0.46
CA ARG A 413 -11.34 -22.63 -0.57
C ARG A 413 -10.64 -23.88 -0.01
N TYR A 414 -9.91 -23.73 1.06
CA TYR A 414 -9.09 -24.80 1.64
C TYR A 414 -9.63 -25.37 2.96
N LYS A 415 -10.85 -24.98 3.34
CA LYS A 415 -11.51 -25.55 4.53
C LYS A 415 -11.83 -27.02 4.33
N THR A 416 -11.55 -27.84 5.33
CA THR A 416 -11.94 -29.26 5.33
C THR A 416 -13.41 -29.44 5.69
N GLN A 417 -14.02 -30.57 5.29
CA GLN A 417 -15.38 -30.88 5.69
C GLN A 417 -15.55 -30.94 7.22
N ALA A 418 -14.54 -31.42 7.93
CA ALA A 418 -14.54 -31.44 9.40
C ALA A 418 -14.62 -30.00 10.00
N GLN A 419 -13.87 -29.04 9.45
CA GLN A 419 -13.96 -27.64 9.89
C GLN A 419 -15.32 -27.02 9.56
N ILE A 420 -15.88 -27.34 8.39
CA ILE A 420 -17.23 -26.93 8.03
C ILE A 420 -18.25 -27.46 9.04
N ILE A 421 -18.18 -28.74 9.39
CA ILE A 421 -19.09 -29.34 10.36
C ILE A 421 -19.00 -28.64 11.72
N GLN A 422 -17.80 -28.32 12.20
CA GLN A 422 -17.63 -27.56 13.44
C GLN A 422 -18.26 -26.17 13.35
N ALA A 423 -18.12 -25.47 12.24
CA ALA A 423 -18.77 -24.16 12.04
C ALA A 423 -20.31 -24.28 11.98
N LEU A 424 -20.83 -25.32 11.33
CA LEU A 424 -22.25 -25.62 11.31
C LEU A 424 -22.81 -25.96 12.70
N GLU A 425 -22.06 -26.74 13.49
CA GLU A 425 -22.42 -27.07 14.87
C GLU A 425 -22.57 -25.81 15.73
N ILE A 426 -21.64 -24.86 15.60
CA ILE A 426 -21.76 -23.54 16.27
C ILE A 426 -23.08 -22.87 15.85
N CYS A 427 -23.35 -22.76 14.55
CA CYS A 427 -24.53 -22.10 14.04
C CYS A 427 -25.84 -22.76 14.51
N ILE A 428 -25.91 -24.09 14.49
CA ILE A 428 -27.08 -24.88 14.93
C ILE A 428 -27.25 -24.73 16.44
N THR A 429 -26.18 -24.80 17.24
CA THR A 429 -26.23 -24.63 18.69
C THR A 429 -26.75 -23.25 19.08
N GLN A 430 -26.48 -22.23 18.25
CA GLN A 430 -27.03 -20.88 18.43
C GLN A 430 -28.47 -20.73 17.94
N GLY A 431 -29.14 -21.83 17.51
CA GLY A 431 -30.56 -21.88 17.17
C GLY A 431 -30.88 -21.51 15.70
N LEU A 432 -29.92 -21.49 14.80
CA LEU A 432 -30.22 -21.28 13.38
C LEU A 432 -30.98 -22.53 12.80
N ASP A 433 -32.06 -22.26 12.07
CA ASP A 433 -32.86 -23.30 11.40
C ASP A 433 -32.05 -23.88 10.22
N VAL A 434 -31.84 -25.19 10.24
CA VAL A 434 -31.16 -25.95 9.17
C VAL A 434 -31.91 -25.92 7.84
N ASN A 435 -33.21 -25.62 7.86
CA ASN A 435 -34.10 -25.54 6.70
C ASN A 435 -34.42 -24.07 6.31
N ALA A 436 -33.77 -23.10 6.93
CA ALA A 436 -33.91 -21.69 6.52
C ALA A 436 -33.66 -21.52 5.02
N LEU A 437 -34.42 -20.61 4.41
CA LEU A 437 -34.35 -20.36 2.97
C LEU A 437 -33.59 -19.05 2.66
N ALA A 438 -32.69 -19.13 1.73
CA ALA A 438 -32.14 -17.93 1.06
C ALA A 438 -33.19 -17.37 0.06
N LYS A 439 -32.96 -16.19 -0.47
CA LYS A 439 -33.88 -15.48 -1.39
C LYS A 439 -34.21 -16.27 -2.66
N ASP A 440 -33.33 -17.14 -3.09
CA ASP A 440 -33.51 -18.02 -4.24
C ASP A 440 -34.18 -19.36 -3.89
N GLY A 441 -34.61 -19.53 -2.63
CA GLY A 441 -35.25 -20.72 -2.13
C GLY A 441 -34.31 -21.84 -1.69
N ARG A 442 -33.00 -21.61 -1.74
CA ARG A 442 -31.97 -22.60 -1.40
C ARG A 442 -31.72 -22.66 0.10
N THR A 443 -31.44 -23.86 0.59
CA THR A 443 -31.09 -24.15 1.98
C THR A 443 -29.57 -24.41 2.13
N ALA A 444 -29.08 -24.54 3.35
CA ALA A 444 -27.68 -24.87 3.63
C ALA A 444 -27.24 -26.19 2.95
N ILE A 445 -28.07 -27.23 3.01
CA ILE A 445 -27.75 -28.53 2.40
C ILE A 445 -27.63 -28.45 0.87
N PHE A 446 -28.30 -27.48 0.25
CA PHE A 446 -28.21 -27.23 -1.19
C PHE A 446 -26.78 -26.75 -1.56
N GLY A 447 -26.20 -25.84 -0.75
CA GLY A 447 -24.83 -25.40 -0.91
C GLY A 447 -23.82 -26.54 -0.81
N ALA A 448 -23.95 -27.37 0.22
CA ALA A 448 -23.12 -28.56 0.41
C ALA A 448 -23.21 -29.56 -0.76
N ALA A 449 -24.40 -29.74 -1.30
CA ALA A 449 -24.64 -30.65 -2.43
C ALA A 449 -23.97 -30.15 -3.74
N ILE A 450 -24.02 -28.86 -4.05
CA ILE A 450 -23.36 -28.26 -5.22
C ILE A 450 -21.86 -28.56 -5.20
N PHE A 451 -21.20 -28.43 -4.04
CA PHE A 451 -19.75 -28.58 -3.89
C PHE A 451 -19.30 -30.03 -3.59
N GLY A 452 -20.22 -30.99 -3.58
CA GLY A 452 -19.88 -32.38 -3.32
C GLY A 452 -19.35 -32.64 -1.90
N LEU A 453 -19.81 -31.88 -0.92
CA LEU A 453 -19.41 -31.98 0.48
C LEU A 453 -20.18 -33.12 1.17
N THR A 454 -19.83 -34.35 0.84
CA THR A 454 -20.62 -35.55 1.20
C THR A 454 -20.79 -35.72 2.72
N GLU A 455 -19.74 -35.50 3.51
CA GLU A 455 -19.82 -35.59 4.98
C GLU A 455 -20.68 -34.46 5.56
N VAL A 456 -20.63 -33.27 4.97
CA VAL A 456 -21.47 -32.11 5.37
C VAL A 456 -22.92 -32.35 5.06
N VAL A 457 -23.24 -32.93 3.89
CA VAL A 457 -24.64 -33.33 3.52
C VAL A 457 -25.15 -34.36 4.53
N GLN A 458 -24.35 -35.39 4.85
CA GLN A 458 -24.73 -36.40 5.86
C GLN A 458 -24.97 -35.73 7.22
N TYR A 459 -24.09 -34.86 7.66
CA TYR A 459 -24.24 -34.17 8.94
C TYR A 459 -25.49 -33.30 8.98
N LEU A 460 -25.72 -32.43 7.99
CA LEU A 460 -26.89 -31.58 7.93
C LEU A 460 -28.21 -32.41 7.92
N HIS A 461 -28.22 -33.53 7.20
CA HIS A 461 -29.39 -34.45 7.20
C HIS A 461 -29.63 -35.02 8.60
N THR A 462 -28.59 -35.42 9.35
CA THR A 462 -28.78 -35.91 10.74
C THR A 462 -29.27 -34.82 11.69
N GLN A 463 -29.03 -33.54 11.35
CA GLN A 463 -29.55 -32.37 12.08
C GLN A 463 -30.97 -31.97 11.60
N GLY A 464 -31.61 -32.75 10.73
CA GLY A 464 -32.99 -32.52 10.27
C GLY A 464 -33.09 -31.66 8.99
N ALA A 465 -32.00 -31.46 8.25
CA ALA A 465 -32.08 -30.81 6.96
C ALA A 465 -32.81 -31.66 5.93
N ARG A 466 -33.79 -31.07 5.26
CA ARG A 466 -34.64 -31.71 4.27
C ARG A 466 -33.98 -31.71 2.89
N LEU A 467 -34.01 -32.83 2.22
CA LEU A 467 -33.48 -33.06 0.87
C LEU A 467 -34.50 -32.80 -0.24
N ASP A 468 -35.79 -32.64 0.12
CA ASP A 468 -36.94 -32.47 -0.78
C ASP A 468 -37.38 -30.99 -0.95
N ILE A 469 -36.73 -30.02 -0.30
CA ILE A 469 -37.04 -28.60 -0.46
C ILE A 469 -36.43 -28.11 -1.80
N PRO A 470 -37.29 -27.70 -2.77
CA PRO A 470 -36.78 -27.17 -4.04
C PRO A 470 -36.44 -25.71 -3.93
N ASP A 471 -35.51 -25.25 -4.78
CA ASP A 471 -35.26 -23.83 -4.99
C ASP A 471 -36.36 -23.16 -5.84
N ASN A 472 -36.29 -21.87 -6.08
CA ASN A 472 -37.26 -21.12 -6.89
C ASN A 472 -37.31 -21.58 -8.36
N LYS A 473 -36.37 -22.41 -8.81
CA LYS A 473 -36.36 -23.05 -10.13
C LYS A 473 -36.87 -24.50 -10.10
N GLN A 474 -37.41 -24.92 -8.98
CA GLN A 474 -37.89 -26.28 -8.73
C GLN A 474 -36.76 -27.35 -8.75
N LEU A 475 -35.51 -26.94 -8.49
CA LEU A 475 -34.40 -27.87 -8.37
C LEU A 475 -34.21 -28.27 -6.90
N THR A 476 -33.94 -29.54 -6.65
CA THR A 476 -33.66 -30.10 -5.32
C THR A 476 -32.15 -30.15 -5.03
N PRO A 477 -31.74 -30.41 -3.77
CA PRO A 477 -30.31 -30.69 -3.46
C PRO A 477 -29.75 -31.87 -4.29
N LEU A 478 -30.56 -32.87 -4.67
CA LEU A 478 -30.12 -33.94 -5.56
C LEU A 478 -29.81 -33.42 -6.97
N ASP A 479 -30.69 -32.57 -7.51
CA ASP A 479 -30.44 -31.94 -8.81
C ASP A 479 -29.18 -31.06 -8.78
N ALA A 480 -28.95 -30.38 -7.67
CA ALA A 480 -27.76 -29.59 -7.46
C ALA A 480 -26.46 -30.45 -7.49
N ALA A 481 -26.47 -31.60 -6.82
CA ALA A 481 -25.34 -32.55 -6.84
C ALA A 481 -25.11 -33.18 -8.21
N THR A 482 -26.15 -33.29 -9.07
CA THR A 482 -26.01 -33.77 -10.45
C THR A 482 -25.42 -32.69 -11.41
N GLY A 483 -25.23 -31.45 -10.95
CA GLY A 483 -24.76 -30.35 -11.75
C GLY A 483 -25.86 -29.54 -12.45
N LEU A 484 -27.13 -29.89 -12.31
CA LEU A 484 -28.27 -29.19 -12.97
C LEU A 484 -28.49 -27.79 -12.41
N ALA A 485 -28.11 -27.53 -11.17
CA ALA A 485 -28.29 -26.21 -10.54
C ALA A 485 -27.36 -25.13 -11.06
N GLY A 486 -26.47 -25.45 -11.98
CA GLY A 486 -25.44 -24.57 -12.51
C GLY A 486 -24.35 -24.28 -11.48
N GLY A 487 -23.08 -24.39 -11.84
CA GLY A 487 -21.98 -23.87 -11.03
C GLY A 487 -22.10 -22.35 -10.93
N PHE A 488 -21.75 -21.76 -9.79
CA PHE A 488 -21.58 -20.31 -9.65
C PHE A 488 -20.30 -19.90 -10.41
N GLY A 489 -20.33 -19.89 -11.74
CA GLY A 489 -19.23 -19.54 -12.62
C GLY A 489 -19.76 -18.84 -13.86
N PHE A 490 -18.93 -18.60 -14.84
CA PHE A 490 -19.30 -17.94 -16.10
C PHE A 490 -20.57 -18.55 -16.71
N VAL A 491 -21.39 -17.71 -17.32
CA VAL A 491 -22.59 -18.12 -18.07
C VAL A 491 -22.22 -19.27 -19.03
N GLY A 492 -22.76 -20.49 -18.79
CA GLY A 492 -22.53 -21.65 -19.62
C GLY A 492 -21.61 -22.74 -19.03
N SER A 493 -21.12 -22.63 -17.77
CA SER A 493 -20.51 -23.78 -17.11
C SER A 493 -21.60 -24.73 -16.60
N ASP A 494 -21.68 -25.92 -17.20
CA ASP A 494 -22.44 -27.03 -16.62
C ASP A 494 -21.87 -27.31 -15.21
N GLY A 495 -22.73 -27.49 -14.21
CA GLY A 495 -22.30 -27.83 -12.86
C GLY A 495 -21.53 -29.16 -12.86
N VAL A 496 -20.65 -29.33 -11.90
CA VAL A 496 -19.87 -30.57 -11.74
C VAL A 496 -20.77 -31.66 -11.13
N TYR A 497 -20.79 -32.85 -11.76
CA TYR A 497 -21.47 -34.01 -11.21
C TYR A 497 -20.71 -34.57 -10.00
N GLN A 498 -21.36 -34.59 -8.83
CA GLN A 498 -20.79 -35.02 -7.56
C GLN A 498 -21.19 -36.45 -7.24
N ALA A 499 -20.48 -37.43 -7.82
CA ALA A 499 -20.92 -38.84 -7.82
C ALA A 499 -21.22 -39.44 -6.43
N GLU A 500 -20.30 -39.20 -5.46
CA GLU A 500 -20.46 -39.73 -4.10
C GLU A 500 -21.64 -39.06 -3.37
N THR A 501 -21.78 -37.75 -3.51
CA THR A 501 -22.86 -36.99 -2.90
C THR A 501 -24.24 -37.37 -3.50
N VAL A 502 -24.30 -37.60 -4.82
CA VAL A 502 -25.50 -38.09 -5.50
C VAL A 502 -25.88 -39.46 -4.95
N ALA A 503 -24.91 -40.39 -4.82
CA ALA A 503 -25.13 -41.72 -4.25
C ALA A 503 -25.67 -41.65 -2.81
N LEU A 504 -25.05 -40.81 -1.98
CA LEU A 504 -25.51 -40.60 -0.61
C LEU A 504 -26.93 -40.04 -0.56
N ILE A 505 -27.23 -38.96 -1.28
CA ILE A 505 -28.57 -38.33 -1.26
C ILE A 505 -29.63 -39.31 -1.69
N LYS A 506 -29.41 -40.15 -2.73
CA LYS A 506 -30.32 -41.19 -3.16
C LYS A 506 -30.59 -42.28 -2.10
N THR A 507 -29.66 -42.47 -1.18
CA THR A 507 -29.82 -43.44 -0.07
C THR A 507 -30.58 -42.82 1.09
N LEU A 508 -30.52 -41.49 1.24
CA LEU A 508 -31.19 -40.76 2.32
C LEU A 508 -32.64 -40.35 1.99
N LEU A 509 -33.01 -40.29 0.70
CA LEU A 509 -34.38 -40.10 0.20
C LEU A 509 -35.18 -41.37 0.27
#